data_bce43d528d52ab70ab1d1e8066949ebe
#
_entry.id   bce43d528d52ab70ab1d1e8066949ebe
#
_cell.length_a   1.000
_cell.length_b   1.000
_cell.length_c   1.000
_cell.angle_alpha   90.00
_cell.angle_beta   90.00
_cell.angle_gamma   90.00
#
_symmetry.space_group_name_H-M   'P 1'
#
loop_
_entity.id
_entity.type
_entity.pdbx_description
1 polymer ?
#
loop_
_entity_poly.entity_id
_entity_poly.type
_entity_poly.pdbx_seq_one_letter_code
_entity_poly.pdbx_strand_id
1 'polypeptide(L)'
;EHTELYFSSNDALDVIPRLPDLYDEPFADSSQIPTFLVSQMAKQHVTVALSGDGGDELFGGYNRYFWGKKIWNKLSWMPWSLRRLLGAFILSQPVERWDLLSNYACKLFSSAGVVQLGDKAHKLGARLETVHNIDDLYMSLISQWGKPQPVVNCNYTARTILDCREAWPNIDSDEERMMYLDSMTYLPDDILCKVDRAAMGVSLETRVPFLNHRVVEYAWQLPLSMKIKNGQGKWLLRQLLYKHVPKALIERPKQGFSIPLAEWLRGPLRDWAEALLNEQRLKQEGYFDPEPILYKWNEHLAGRGNWQHHLWSVLMFQAWLEKQNNKQ
;
A
#
# COMPACT_ATOMS: atom_id res chain seq x y z
N GLU A 1 -10.55 -28.40 12.55
CA GLU A 1 -9.62 -27.89 13.56
C GLU A 1 -9.35 -26.42 13.25
N HIS A 2 -9.37 -25.57 14.29
CA HIS A 2 -9.13 -24.13 14.16
C HIS A 2 -8.10 -23.69 15.18
N THR A 3 -7.10 -22.92 14.75
CA THR A 3 -6.06 -22.38 15.63
C THR A 3 -6.11 -20.86 15.55
N GLU A 4 -6.20 -20.20 16.70
CA GLU A 4 -6.17 -18.74 16.82
C GLU A 4 -4.86 -18.30 17.46
N LEU A 5 -4.31 -17.19 16.97
CA LEU A 5 -3.15 -16.55 17.54
C LEU A 5 -3.38 -15.05 17.71
N TYR A 6 -3.09 -14.58 18.90
CA TYR A 6 -3.15 -13.16 19.25
C TYR A 6 -1.73 -12.63 19.43
N PHE A 7 -1.38 -11.63 18.65
CA PHE A 7 -0.08 -10.94 18.77
C PHE A 7 -0.22 -9.66 19.56
N SER A 8 0.71 -9.44 20.47
CA SER A 8 0.91 -8.15 21.11
C SER A 8 1.71 -7.20 20.19
N SER A 9 1.68 -5.92 20.52
CA SER A 9 2.56 -4.94 19.84
C SER A 9 4.05 -5.28 20.03
N ASN A 10 4.43 -5.85 21.15
CA ASN A 10 5.82 -6.25 21.43
C ASN A 10 6.26 -7.41 20.52
N ASP A 11 5.41 -8.44 20.34
CA ASP A 11 5.72 -9.55 19.43
C ASP A 11 6.00 -9.04 18.00
N ALA A 12 5.25 -8.03 17.57
CA ALA A 12 5.43 -7.45 16.24
C ALA A 12 6.66 -6.53 16.16
N LEU A 13 6.98 -5.78 17.21
CA LEU A 13 8.19 -4.96 17.29
C LEU A 13 9.46 -5.83 17.27
N ASP A 14 9.46 -7.00 17.91
CA ASP A 14 10.58 -7.94 17.97
C ASP A 14 10.92 -8.55 16.59
N VAL A 15 10.02 -8.48 15.61
CA VAL A 15 10.28 -8.92 14.24
C VAL A 15 11.13 -7.90 13.47
N ILE A 16 10.98 -6.60 13.75
CA ILE A 16 11.60 -5.51 12.95
C ILE A 16 13.11 -5.68 12.78
N PRO A 17 13.92 -5.97 13.82
CA PRO A 17 15.36 -6.14 13.65
C PRO A 17 15.76 -7.34 12.76
N ARG A 18 14.84 -8.29 12.54
CA ARG A 18 15.05 -9.48 11.72
C ARG A 18 14.76 -9.26 10.25
N LEU A 19 13.95 -8.23 9.91
CA LEU A 19 13.51 -7.97 8.54
C LEU A 19 14.66 -7.82 7.54
N PRO A 20 15.75 -7.12 7.84
CA PRO A 20 16.89 -6.99 6.92
C PRO A 20 17.60 -8.31 6.58
N ASP A 21 17.46 -9.33 7.43
CA ASP A 21 18.02 -10.67 7.18
C ASP A 21 17.04 -11.60 6.44
N LEU A 22 15.73 -11.34 6.56
CA LEU A 22 14.69 -12.18 5.94
C LEU A 22 14.55 -11.88 4.44
N TYR A 23 14.84 -10.64 4.05
CA TYR A 23 14.75 -10.17 2.67
C TYR A 23 16.15 -9.89 2.14
N ASP A 24 16.49 -10.40 0.97
CA ASP A 24 17.81 -10.17 0.36
C ASP A 24 17.99 -8.73 -0.16
N GLU A 25 16.92 -7.97 -0.20
CA GLU A 25 16.82 -6.61 -0.67
C GLU A 25 15.99 -5.74 0.29
N PRO A 26 16.06 -4.39 0.18
CA PRO A 26 15.18 -3.53 0.96
C PRO A 26 13.71 -3.79 0.61
N PHE A 27 12.91 -4.17 1.59
CA PHE A 27 11.49 -4.45 1.40
C PHE A 27 10.64 -3.65 2.40
N ALA A 28 9.63 -2.93 1.92
CA ALA A 28 8.96 -1.89 2.69
C ALA A 28 7.45 -2.08 2.93
N ASP A 29 6.84 -3.18 2.52
CA ASP A 29 5.47 -3.46 2.93
C ASP A 29 5.43 -3.85 4.42
N SER A 30 4.84 -2.99 5.25
CA SER A 30 4.77 -3.22 6.70
C SER A 30 3.96 -4.45 7.09
N SER A 31 3.13 -4.98 6.20
CA SER A 31 2.39 -6.24 6.43
C SER A 31 3.29 -7.47 6.41
N GLN A 32 4.57 -7.34 6.03
CA GLN A 32 5.58 -8.40 6.20
C GLN A 32 5.69 -8.89 7.65
N ILE A 33 5.50 -7.99 8.63
CA ILE A 33 5.58 -8.31 10.06
C ILE A 33 4.50 -9.30 10.47
N PRO A 34 3.19 -8.99 10.33
CA PRO A 34 2.16 -9.96 10.66
C PRO A 34 2.18 -11.20 9.76
N THR A 35 2.64 -11.09 8.49
CA THR A 35 2.82 -12.26 7.62
C THR A 35 3.87 -13.22 8.19
N PHE A 36 5.00 -12.69 8.68
CA PHE A 36 6.03 -13.50 9.33
C PHE A 36 5.50 -14.21 10.58
N LEU A 37 4.78 -13.49 11.45
CA LEU A 37 4.22 -14.04 12.68
C LEU A 37 3.20 -15.17 12.41
N VAL A 38 2.31 -14.98 11.41
CA VAL A 38 1.37 -16.03 10.98
C VAL A 38 2.12 -17.24 10.42
N SER A 39 3.15 -17.00 9.61
CA SER A 39 3.98 -18.10 9.07
C SER A 39 4.70 -18.86 10.16
N GLN A 40 5.21 -18.18 11.18
CA GLN A 40 5.86 -18.79 12.35
C GLN A 40 4.88 -19.67 13.15
N MET A 41 3.64 -19.22 13.33
CA MET A 41 2.59 -20.02 13.96
C MET A 41 2.24 -21.25 13.10
N ALA A 42 1.97 -21.04 11.81
CA ALA A 42 1.59 -22.13 10.91
C ALA A 42 2.65 -23.23 10.85
N LYS A 43 3.94 -22.84 10.87
CA LYS A 43 5.07 -23.77 10.86
C LYS A 43 5.09 -24.73 12.04
N GLN A 44 4.51 -24.37 13.17
CA GLN A 44 4.41 -25.25 14.33
C GLN A 44 3.48 -26.46 14.07
N HIS A 45 2.57 -26.34 13.11
CA HIS A 45 1.53 -27.33 12.84
C HIS A 45 1.69 -27.99 11.47
N VAL A 46 2.25 -27.28 10.48
CA VAL A 46 2.33 -27.76 9.10
C VAL A 46 3.68 -27.39 8.45
N THR A 47 4.04 -28.12 7.40
CA THR A 47 5.23 -27.83 6.56
C THR A 47 4.87 -27.08 5.29
N VAL A 48 3.61 -27.18 4.86
CA VAL A 48 3.07 -26.52 3.66
C VAL A 48 1.75 -25.85 4.04
N ALA A 49 1.58 -24.60 3.64
CA ALA A 49 0.33 -23.84 3.80
C ALA A 49 -0.21 -23.37 2.45
N LEU A 50 -1.53 -23.31 2.32
CA LEU A 50 -2.18 -22.71 1.14
C LEU A 50 -2.51 -21.25 1.44
N SER A 51 -2.18 -20.37 0.49
CA SER A 51 -2.45 -18.94 0.56
C SER A 51 -3.52 -18.53 -0.46
N GLY A 52 -4.26 -17.48 -0.14
CA GLY A 52 -5.30 -16.89 -1.01
C GLY A 52 -4.79 -15.73 -1.88
N ASP A 53 -3.48 -15.51 -1.98
CA ASP A 53 -2.90 -14.44 -2.78
C ASP A 53 -3.22 -14.61 -4.26
N GLY A 54 -3.12 -13.53 -5.05
CA GLY A 54 -3.54 -13.53 -6.46
C GLY A 54 -5.06 -13.41 -6.66
N GLY A 55 -5.86 -13.68 -5.63
CA GLY A 55 -7.31 -13.58 -5.73
C GLY A 55 -7.84 -12.14 -5.84
N ASP A 56 -7.13 -11.16 -5.33
CA ASP A 56 -7.48 -9.74 -5.47
C ASP A 56 -7.22 -9.26 -6.91
N GLU A 57 -6.11 -9.63 -7.49
CA GLU A 57 -5.68 -9.26 -8.84
C GLU A 57 -6.54 -9.92 -9.91
N LEU A 58 -6.82 -11.21 -9.76
CA LEU A 58 -7.56 -11.99 -10.77
C LEU A 58 -9.08 -11.76 -10.74
N PHE A 59 -9.63 -11.43 -9.57
CA PHE A 59 -11.08 -11.31 -9.36
C PHE A 59 -11.53 -9.92 -8.88
N GLY A 60 -10.66 -8.91 -9.02
CA GLY A 60 -11.01 -7.52 -8.77
C GLY A 60 -11.30 -7.19 -7.31
N GLY A 61 -10.44 -7.64 -6.38
CA GLY A 61 -10.67 -7.47 -4.95
C GLY A 61 -10.24 -6.13 -4.37
N TYR A 62 -9.35 -5.39 -5.01
CA TYR A 62 -8.86 -4.12 -4.49
C TYR A 62 -9.85 -2.97 -4.72
N ASN A 63 -10.02 -2.16 -3.69
CA ASN A 63 -10.89 -0.99 -3.73
C ASN A 63 -10.51 0.00 -4.84
N ARG A 64 -9.21 0.10 -5.20
CA ARG A 64 -8.72 1.01 -6.25
C ARG A 64 -9.36 0.75 -7.62
N TYR A 65 -9.74 -0.49 -7.93
CA TYR A 65 -10.36 -0.82 -9.22
C TYR A 65 -11.72 -0.15 -9.42
N PHE A 66 -12.58 -0.17 -8.41
CA PHE A 66 -13.92 0.44 -8.52
C PHE A 66 -14.01 1.85 -7.93
N TRP A 67 -13.19 2.22 -6.93
CA TRP A 67 -13.15 3.58 -6.42
C TRP A 67 -12.42 4.52 -7.37
N GLY A 68 -11.36 4.07 -8.04
CA GLY A 68 -10.66 4.84 -9.04
C GLY A 68 -11.61 5.34 -10.12
N LYS A 69 -12.41 4.45 -10.70
CA LYS A 69 -13.40 4.82 -11.71
C LYS A 69 -14.52 5.73 -11.17
N LYS A 70 -15.03 5.46 -9.97
CA LYS A 70 -16.03 6.34 -9.33
C LYS A 70 -15.51 7.76 -9.09
N ILE A 71 -14.27 7.87 -8.62
CA ILE A 71 -13.61 9.16 -8.40
C ILE A 71 -13.38 9.85 -9.75
N TRP A 72 -12.86 9.11 -10.74
CA TRP A 72 -12.62 9.65 -12.07
C TRP A 72 -13.89 10.16 -12.73
N ASN A 73 -14.98 9.40 -12.71
CA ASN A 73 -16.27 9.81 -13.26
C ASN A 73 -16.82 11.10 -12.62
N LYS A 74 -16.49 11.35 -11.34
CA LYS A 74 -16.84 12.59 -10.64
C LYS A 74 -15.93 13.76 -10.98
N LEU A 75 -14.71 13.51 -11.47
CA LEU A 75 -13.72 14.53 -11.77
C LEU A 75 -13.61 14.83 -13.27
N SER A 76 -13.86 13.84 -14.13
CA SER A 76 -13.61 13.92 -15.57
C SER A 76 -14.48 14.95 -16.31
N TRP A 77 -15.68 15.30 -15.77
CA TRP A 77 -16.53 16.36 -16.33
C TRP A 77 -15.93 17.76 -16.18
N MET A 78 -15.02 17.94 -15.22
CA MET A 78 -14.36 19.22 -14.98
C MET A 78 -13.12 19.35 -15.87
N PRO A 79 -12.97 20.44 -16.66
CA PRO A 79 -11.77 20.71 -17.46
C PRO A 79 -10.51 20.69 -16.60
N TRP A 80 -9.41 20.17 -17.14
CA TRP A 80 -8.16 20.04 -16.42
C TRP A 80 -7.63 21.35 -15.85
N SER A 81 -7.75 22.46 -16.59
CA SER A 81 -7.35 23.79 -16.11
C SER A 81 -8.07 24.19 -14.82
N LEU A 82 -9.37 23.89 -14.73
CA LEU A 82 -10.16 24.18 -13.53
C LEU A 82 -9.79 23.23 -12.36
N ARG A 83 -9.54 21.95 -12.67
CA ARG A 83 -9.07 20.99 -11.65
C ARG A 83 -7.73 21.42 -11.07
N ARG A 84 -6.80 21.88 -11.92
CA ARG A 84 -5.49 22.38 -11.50
C ARG A 84 -5.63 23.62 -10.60
N LEU A 85 -6.47 24.58 -10.98
CA LEU A 85 -6.72 25.76 -10.14
C LEU A 85 -7.31 25.39 -8.79
N LEU A 86 -8.27 24.47 -8.76
CA LEU A 86 -8.85 23.98 -7.52
C LEU A 86 -7.81 23.24 -6.66
N GLY A 87 -6.97 22.41 -7.29
CA GLY A 87 -5.86 21.73 -6.62
C GLY A 87 -4.89 22.72 -5.99
N ALA A 88 -4.41 23.70 -6.75
CA ALA A 88 -3.52 24.76 -6.28
C ALA A 88 -4.16 25.56 -5.13
N PHE A 89 -5.45 25.89 -5.20
CA PHE A 89 -6.17 26.55 -4.12
C PHE A 89 -6.20 25.68 -2.85
N ILE A 90 -6.50 24.38 -2.97
CA ILE A 90 -6.51 23.48 -1.83
C ILE A 90 -5.13 23.40 -1.18
N LEU A 91 -4.07 23.27 -1.97
CA LEU A 91 -2.69 23.15 -1.50
C LEU A 91 -2.15 24.47 -0.92
N SER A 92 -2.65 25.61 -1.37
CA SER A 92 -2.26 26.93 -0.82
C SER A 92 -2.77 27.18 0.60
N GLN A 93 -3.78 26.42 1.04
CA GLN A 93 -4.32 26.57 2.38
C GLN A 93 -3.60 25.61 3.35
N PRO A 94 -3.24 26.07 4.56
CA PRO A 94 -2.66 25.20 5.58
C PRO A 94 -3.58 24.02 5.94
N VAL A 95 -3.00 22.87 6.25
CA VAL A 95 -3.72 21.64 6.64
C VAL A 95 -4.67 21.91 7.80
N GLU A 96 -4.23 22.70 8.77
CA GLU A 96 -4.97 23.05 9.98
C GLU A 96 -6.29 23.79 9.67
N ARG A 97 -6.34 24.59 8.59
CA ARG A 97 -7.58 25.27 8.17
C ARG A 97 -8.64 24.28 7.71
N TRP A 98 -8.24 23.24 7.00
CA TRP A 98 -9.15 22.18 6.58
C TRP A 98 -9.67 21.36 7.76
N ASP A 99 -8.82 21.09 8.76
CA ASP A 99 -9.22 20.39 9.98
C ASP A 99 -10.18 21.24 10.83
N LEU A 100 -9.96 22.56 10.92
CA LEU A 100 -10.89 23.48 11.56
C LEU A 100 -12.26 23.50 10.87
N LEU A 101 -12.28 23.58 9.54
CA LEU A 101 -13.54 23.52 8.75
C LEU A 101 -14.29 22.20 8.98
N SER A 102 -13.57 21.08 9.05
CA SER A 102 -14.16 19.78 9.38
C SER A 102 -14.83 19.79 10.74
N ASN A 103 -14.14 20.29 11.76
CA ASN A 103 -14.66 20.35 13.13
C ASN A 103 -15.92 21.24 13.22
N TYR A 104 -15.96 22.36 12.48
CA TYR A 104 -17.15 23.21 12.40
C TYR A 104 -18.31 22.50 11.68
N ALA A 105 -18.05 21.86 10.54
CA ALA A 105 -19.08 21.14 9.79
C ALA A 105 -19.65 19.96 10.59
N CYS A 106 -18.81 19.22 11.33
CA CYS A 106 -19.25 18.13 12.18
C CYS A 106 -20.14 18.58 13.33
N LYS A 107 -19.84 19.75 13.94
CA LYS A 107 -20.70 20.33 14.97
C LYS A 107 -22.06 20.74 14.44
N LEU A 108 -22.14 21.20 13.18
CA LEU A 108 -23.39 21.64 12.55
C LEU A 108 -24.27 20.47 12.05
N PHE A 109 -23.65 19.38 11.59
CA PHE A 109 -24.38 18.28 10.93
C PHE A 109 -24.45 16.98 11.74
N SER A 110 -24.03 16.96 13.01
CA SER A 110 -24.05 15.78 13.91
C SER A 110 -23.49 14.49 13.27
N SER A 111 -22.58 14.63 12.30
CA SER A 111 -21.95 13.49 11.63
C SER A 111 -20.61 13.17 12.28
N ALA A 112 -20.23 11.89 12.28
CA ALA A 112 -18.90 11.47 12.72
C ALA A 112 -17.84 12.19 11.89
N GLY A 113 -16.96 12.97 12.53
CA GLY A 113 -15.96 13.79 11.87
C GLY A 113 -15.03 12.94 10.99
N VAL A 114 -14.68 13.47 9.83
CA VAL A 114 -13.65 12.87 8.99
C VAL A 114 -12.32 13.17 9.66
N VAL A 115 -11.73 12.17 10.29
CA VAL A 115 -10.41 12.28 10.91
C VAL A 115 -9.38 12.68 9.85
N GLN A 116 -8.56 13.71 10.14
CA GLN A 116 -7.50 14.23 9.26
C GLN A 116 -8.04 14.72 7.89
N LEU A 117 -9.06 15.60 7.90
CA LEU A 117 -9.59 16.16 6.66
C LEU A 117 -8.53 16.96 5.90
N GLY A 118 -7.66 17.67 6.60
CA GLY A 118 -6.58 18.47 6.02
C GLY A 118 -5.62 17.63 5.18
N ASP A 119 -5.13 16.51 5.71
CA ASP A 119 -4.28 15.56 4.97
C ASP A 119 -5.01 14.99 3.74
N LYS A 120 -6.28 14.63 3.89
CA LYS A 120 -7.11 14.14 2.76
C LYS A 120 -7.34 15.21 1.69
N ALA A 121 -7.55 16.46 2.11
CA ALA A 121 -7.72 17.59 1.19
C ALA A 121 -6.44 17.84 0.41
N HIS A 122 -5.28 17.85 1.05
CA HIS A 122 -3.99 18.03 0.39
C HIS A 122 -3.66 16.87 -0.57
N LYS A 123 -3.94 15.63 -0.20
CA LYS A 123 -3.82 14.48 -1.10
C LYS A 123 -4.74 14.58 -2.32
N LEU A 124 -5.96 15.10 -2.12
CA LEU A 124 -6.88 15.38 -3.22
C LEU A 124 -6.35 16.53 -4.08
N GLY A 125 -5.91 17.64 -3.49
CA GLY A 125 -5.34 18.79 -4.18
C GLY A 125 -4.18 18.38 -5.10
N ALA A 126 -3.22 17.63 -4.57
CA ALA A 126 -2.09 17.13 -5.35
C ALA A 126 -2.51 16.25 -6.54
N ARG A 127 -3.53 15.40 -6.36
CA ARG A 127 -4.10 14.60 -7.46
C ARG A 127 -4.82 15.45 -8.49
N LEU A 128 -5.56 16.48 -8.08
CA LEU A 128 -6.24 17.39 -9.00
C LEU A 128 -5.27 18.16 -9.91
N GLU A 129 -4.05 18.43 -9.44
CA GLU A 129 -3.00 19.08 -10.22
C GLU A 129 -2.30 18.16 -11.22
N THR A 130 -2.19 16.87 -10.91
CA THR A 130 -1.30 15.95 -11.63
C THR A 130 -2.02 14.89 -12.46
N VAL A 131 -3.30 14.62 -12.18
CA VAL A 131 -4.07 13.55 -12.82
C VAL A 131 -4.82 14.06 -14.05
N HIS A 132 -4.43 13.62 -15.23
CA HIS A 132 -5.08 13.96 -16.50
C HIS A 132 -6.12 12.93 -16.93
N ASN A 133 -5.90 11.67 -16.63
CA ASN A 133 -6.72 10.52 -17.01
C ASN A 133 -6.78 9.48 -15.89
N ILE A 134 -7.52 8.41 -16.11
CA ILE A 134 -7.70 7.35 -15.12
C ILE A 134 -6.41 6.57 -14.84
N ASP A 135 -5.51 6.48 -15.81
CA ASP A 135 -4.21 5.80 -15.65
C ASP A 135 -3.29 6.63 -14.75
N ASP A 136 -3.30 7.97 -14.89
CA ASP A 136 -2.58 8.85 -13.97
C ASP A 136 -3.15 8.74 -12.55
N LEU A 137 -4.49 8.61 -12.43
CA LEU A 137 -5.11 8.38 -11.14
C LEU A 137 -4.64 7.06 -10.51
N TYR A 138 -4.63 5.97 -11.29
CA TYR A 138 -4.12 4.68 -10.84
C TYR A 138 -2.66 4.80 -10.38
N MET A 139 -1.78 5.40 -11.18
CA MET A 139 -0.37 5.63 -10.83
C MET A 139 -0.23 6.43 -9.53
N SER A 140 -1.09 7.43 -9.30
CA SER A 140 -1.09 8.22 -8.06
C SER A 140 -1.57 7.43 -6.83
N LEU A 141 -2.31 6.34 -7.03
CA LEU A 141 -2.79 5.47 -5.95
C LEU A 141 -1.77 4.40 -5.53
N ILE A 142 -0.88 4.01 -6.45
CA ILE A 142 0.14 2.99 -6.19
C ILE A 142 1.51 3.58 -5.86
N SER A 143 1.77 4.85 -6.21
CA SER A 143 3.04 5.52 -5.90
C SER A 143 3.01 6.10 -4.50
N GLN A 144 4.03 5.80 -3.70
CA GLN A 144 4.22 6.41 -2.38
C GLN A 144 4.89 7.78 -2.50
N TRP A 145 6.03 7.85 -3.15
CA TRP A 145 6.75 9.08 -3.43
C TRP A 145 6.32 9.61 -4.80
N GLY A 146 5.38 10.57 -4.81
CA GLY A 146 4.91 11.18 -6.06
C GLY A 146 6.01 11.97 -6.77
N LYS A 147 5.93 12.04 -8.11
CA LYS A 147 6.77 12.99 -8.88
C LYS A 147 6.35 14.43 -8.51
N PRO A 148 7.28 15.41 -8.42
CA PRO A 148 8.66 15.40 -8.90
C PRO A 148 9.74 15.41 -7.82
N GLN A 149 9.52 14.91 -6.62
CA GLN A 149 10.58 14.95 -5.60
C GLN A 149 11.42 13.68 -5.64
N PRO A 150 12.58 13.66 -6.31
CA PRO A 150 13.52 12.57 -6.22
C PRO A 150 14.04 12.54 -4.78
N VAL A 151 13.70 11.48 -4.05
CA VAL A 151 14.27 11.21 -2.73
C VAL A 151 15.60 10.50 -2.88
N VAL A 152 15.78 9.81 -4.01
CA VAL A 152 16.98 9.02 -4.31
C VAL A 152 17.93 9.84 -5.17
N ASN A 153 19.16 9.96 -4.73
CA ASN A 153 20.27 10.59 -5.47
C ASN A 153 20.77 9.67 -6.59
N CYS A 154 19.92 9.41 -7.57
CA CYS A 154 20.27 8.56 -8.70
C CYS A 154 19.75 9.16 -10.01
N ASN A 155 20.60 9.19 -11.03
CA ASN A 155 20.22 9.60 -12.38
C ASN A 155 19.58 8.46 -13.20
N TYR A 156 19.53 7.25 -12.66
CA TYR A 156 18.97 6.09 -13.30
C TYR A 156 17.62 5.74 -12.65
N THR A 157 16.58 5.68 -13.47
CA THR A 157 15.28 5.15 -13.08
C THR A 157 15.11 3.79 -13.76
N ALA A 158 14.99 2.73 -12.97
CA ALA A 158 14.62 1.42 -13.51
C ALA A 158 13.27 1.54 -14.20
N ARG A 159 13.23 1.15 -15.48
CA ARG A 159 11.99 1.15 -16.25
C ARG A 159 11.20 -0.12 -15.95
N THR A 160 9.99 0.05 -15.49
CA THR A 160 9.02 -1.01 -15.31
C THR A 160 7.95 -0.92 -16.39
N ILE A 161 7.05 -1.92 -16.46
CA ILE A 161 5.88 -1.83 -17.33
C ILE A 161 5.03 -0.59 -17.02
N LEU A 162 5.04 -0.10 -15.78
CA LEU A 162 4.30 1.09 -15.36
C LEU A 162 4.80 2.37 -16.02
N ASP A 163 6.09 2.42 -16.39
CA ASP A 163 6.71 3.58 -17.04
C ASP A 163 6.58 3.53 -18.58
N CYS A 164 6.21 2.39 -19.14
CA CYS A 164 6.16 2.13 -20.57
C CYS A 164 4.71 1.85 -21.02
N ARG A 165 3.92 2.92 -21.18
CA ARG A 165 2.48 2.79 -21.53
C ARG A 165 2.26 2.11 -22.88
N GLU A 166 3.21 2.21 -23.80
CA GLU A 166 3.16 1.57 -25.11
C GLU A 166 3.22 0.02 -25.00
N ALA A 167 3.75 -0.50 -23.90
CA ALA A 167 3.77 -1.92 -23.59
C ALA A 167 2.50 -2.44 -22.91
N TRP A 168 1.57 -1.55 -22.55
CA TRP A 168 0.32 -1.96 -21.93
C TRP A 168 -0.58 -2.65 -22.95
N PRO A 169 -1.25 -3.73 -22.58
CA PRO A 169 -2.18 -4.39 -23.47
C PRO A 169 -3.38 -3.50 -23.76
N ASN A 170 -3.93 -3.63 -24.96
CA ASN A 170 -5.18 -2.95 -25.33
C ASN A 170 -6.36 -3.62 -24.63
N ILE A 171 -6.68 -3.18 -23.43
CA ILE A 171 -7.81 -3.63 -22.62
C ILE A 171 -8.78 -2.45 -22.48
N ASP A 172 -10.01 -2.63 -22.96
CA ASP A 172 -11.05 -1.58 -22.97
C ASP A 172 -11.52 -1.21 -21.56
N SER A 173 -11.52 -2.16 -20.66
CA SER A 173 -11.93 -1.95 -19.26
C SER A 173 -10.78 -1.33 -18.44
N ASP A 174 -11.03 -0.16 -17.86
CA ASP A 174 -10.08 0.49 -16.95
C ASP A 174 -9.76 -0.40 -15.74
N GLU A 175 -10.78 -1.07 -15.20
CA GLU A 175 -10.66 -1.97 -14.07
C GLU A 175 -9.77 -3.18 -14.40
N GLU A 176 -9.99 -3.79 -15.56
CA GLU A 176 -9.18 -4.95 -15.99
C GLU A 176 -7.75 -4.54 -16.35
N ARG A 177 -7.55 -3.35 -16.90
CA ARG A 177 -6.20 -2.82 -17.13
C ARG A 177 -5.44 -2.62 -15.82
N MET A 178 -6.08 -2.06 -14.77
CA MET A 178 -5.48 -1.96 -13.44
C MET A 178 -5.18 -3.33 -12.84
N MET A 179 -6.10 -4.30 -12.97
CA MET A 179 -5.89 -5.69 -12.52
C MET A 179 -4.70 -6.33 -13.23
N TYR A 180 -4.55 -6.10 -14.54
CA TYR A 180 -3.40 -6.59 -15.31
C TYR A 180 -2.09 -6.00 -14.81
N LEU A 181 -2.03 -4.67 -14.65
CA LEU A 181 -0.82 -4.00 -14.18
C LEU A 181 -0.43 -4.46 -12.77
N ASP A 182 -1.40 -4.62 -11.86
CA ASP A 182 -1.14 -5.18 -10.54
C ASP A 182 -0.64 -6.64 -10.62
N SER A 183 -1.17 -7.45 -11.53
CA SER A 183 -0.71 -8.82 -11.74
C SER A 183 0.73 -8.90 -12.25
N MET A 184 1.18 -7.86 -12.97
CA MET A 184 2.53 -7.81 -13.56
C MET A 184 3.56 -7.10 -12.66
N THR A 185 3.12 -6.40 -11.62
CA THR A 185 4.01 -5.61 -10.75
C THR A 185 3.75 -5.87 -9.27
N TYR A 186 2.64 -5.37 -8.73
CA TYR A 186 2.34 -5.46 -7.31
C TYR A 186 2.26 -6.91 -6.79
N LEU A 187 1.67 -7.82 -7.58
CA LEU A 187 1.58 -9.22 -7.21
C LEU A 187 2.96 -9.90 -7.10
N PRO A 188 3.84 -9.89 -8.12
CA PRO A 188 5.15 -10.52 -8.00
C PRO A 188 6.10 -9.77 -7.07
N ASP A 189 6.16 -8.43 -7.16
CA ASP A 189 7.23 -7.63 -6.54
C ASP A 189 6.93 -7.28 -5.08
N ASP A 190 5.65 -7.31 -4.67
CA ASP A 190 5.24 -7.03 -3.29
C ASP A 190 4.61 -8.27 -2.64
N ILE A 191 3.44 -8.71 -3.12
CA ILE A 191 2.63 -9.73 -2.44
C ILE A 191 3.35 -11.06 -2.36
N LEU A 192 3.83 -11.59 -3.49
CA LEU A 192 4.49 -12.90 -3.52
C LEU A 192 5.87 -12.86 -2.87
N CYS A 193 6.64 -11.80 -3.10
CA CYS A 193 7.92 -11.59 -2.43
C CYS A 193 7.74 -11.60 -0.90
N LYS A 194 6.77 -10.86 -0.39
CA LYS A 194 6.44 -10.80 1.03
C LYS A 194 6.11 -12.17 1.60
N VAL A 195 5.17 -12.87 0.98
CA VAL A 195 4.68 -14.17 1.48
C VAL A 195 5.78 -15.21 1.43
N ASP A 196 6.54 -15.27 0.34
CA ASP A 196 7.64 -16.22 0.18
C ASP A 196 8.74 -15.98 1.22
N ARG A 197 9.27 -14.77 1.31
CA ARG A 197 10.37 -14.45 2.23
C ARG A 197 9.98 -14.61 3.70
N ALA A 198 8.79 -14.15 4.08
CA ALA A 198 8.28 -14.31 5.44
C ALA A 198 8.09 -15.79 5.81
N ALA A 199 7.53 -16.60 4.92
CA ALA A 199 7.29 -18.01 5.13
C ALA A 199 8.60 -18.82 5.12
N MET A 200 9.47 -18.58 4.14
CA MET A 200 10.77 -19.24 4.06
C MET A 200 11.70 -18.88 5.21
N GLY A 201 11.56 -17.69 5.78
CA GLY A 201 12.28 -17.27 7.00
C GLY A 201 12.02 -18.15 8.22
N VAL A 202 10.96 -18.97 8.19
CA VAL A 202 10.63 -19.99 9.19
C VAL A 202 10.54 -21.39 8.57
N SER A 203 11.03 -21.58 7.35
CA SER A 203 11.00 -22.86 6.61
C SER A 203 9.58 -23.41 6.38
N LEU A 204 8.60 -22.55 6.20
CA LEU A 204 7.24 -22.89 5.79
C LEU A 204 7.11 -22.74 4.26
N GLU A 205 6.73 -23.81 3.57
CA GLU A 205 6.38 -23.71 2.15
C GLU A 205 4.98 -23.13 1.98
N THR A 206 4.83 -22.10 1.14
CA THR A 206 3.52 -21.55 0.78
C THR A 206 3.18 -21.90 -0.67
N ARG A 207 1.93 -22.25 -0.92
CA ARG A 207 1.39 -22.50 -2.26
C ARG A 207 0.18 -21.62 -2.51
N VAL A 208 0.10 -21.07 -3.71
CA VAL A 208 -0.93 -20.11 -4.11
C VAL A 208 -1.81 -20.72 -5.21
N PRO A 209 -2.92 -21.41 -4.87
CA PRO A 209 -3.78 -22.10 -5.84
C PRO A 209 -4.37 -21.19 -6.91
N PHE A 210 -4.62 -19.90 -6.60
CA PHE A 210 -5.11 -18.94 -7.60
C PHE A 210 -4.11 -18.67 -8.72
N LEU A 211 -2.82 -18.90 -8.51
CA LEU A 211 -1.78 -18.71 -9.52
C LEU A 211 -1.53 -19.97 -10.37
N ASN A 212 -2.33 -21.02 -10.20
CA ASN A 212 -2.33 -22.11 -11.17
C ASN A 212 -2.71 -21.53 -12.55
N HIS A 213 -1.89 -21.81 -13.59
CA HIS A 213 -2.07 -21.23 -14.93
C HIS A 213 -3.50 -21.41 -15.47
N ARG A 214 -4.15 -22.57 -15.21
CA ARG A 214 -5.52 -22.84 -15.62
C ARG A 214 -6.54 -21.93 -14.94
N VAL A 215 -6.30 -21.58 -13.67
CA VAL A 215 -7.15 -20.64 -12.92
C VAL A 215 -6.95 -19.22 -13.45
N VAL A 216 -5.70 -18.84 -13.72
CA VAL A 216 -5.37 -17.53 -14.28
C VAL A 216 -6.01 -17.36 -15.67
N GLU A 217 -5.82 -18.31 -16.56
CA GLU A 217 -6.42 -18.30 -17.91
C GLU A 217 -7.95 -18.21 -17.84
N TYR A 218 -8.57 -19.00 -16.98
CA TYR A 218 -10.01 -18.97 -16.78
C TYR A 218 -10.48 -17.63 -16.24
N ALA A 219 -9.80 -17.07 -15.22
CA ALA A 219 -10.14 -15.80 -14.62
C ALA A 219 -10.10 -14.65 -15.65
N TRP A 220 -9.12 -14.66 -16.56
CA TRP A 220 -9.03 -13.65 -17.62
C TRP A 220 -10.08 -13.82 -18.73
N GLN A 221 -10.69 -14.98 -18.88
CA GLN A 221 -11.82 -15.20 -19.80
C GLN A 221 -13.16 -14.75 -19.22
N LEU A 222 -13.26 -14.58 -17.90
CA LEU A 222 -14.48 -14.15 -17.25
C LEU A 222 -14.80 -12.68 -17.55
N PRO A 223 -16.07 -12.33 -17.85
CA PRO A 223 -16.45 -10.94 -17.99
C PRO A 223 -16.30 -10.19 -16.66
N LEU A 224 -15.99 -8.91 -16.73
CA LEU A 224 -15.78 -8.05 -15.55
C LEU A 224 -16.95 -8.14 -14.55
N SER A 225 -18.19 -8.28 -15.03
CA SER A 225 -19.39 -8.39 -14.18
C SER A 225 -19.40 -9.63 -13.26
N MET A 226 -18.59 -10.65 -13.55
CA MET A 226 -18.37 -11.79 -12.66
C MET A 226 -17.25 -11.57 -11.66
N LYS A 227 -16.39 -10.60 -11.91
CA LYS A 227 -15.28 -10.20 -11.01
C LYS A 227 -15.75 -9.10 -10.07
N ILE A 228 -16.33 -8.03 -10.65
CA ILE A 228 -16.81 -6.85 -9.91
C ILE A 228 -18.27 -6.60 -10.25
N LYS A 229 -19.15 -6.61 -9.24
CA LYS A 229 -20.58 -6.38 -9.42
C LYS A 229 -21.13 -5.49 -8.31
N ASN A 230 -21.88 -4.45 -8.67
CA ASN A 230 -22.49 -3.49 -7.73
C ASN A 230 -21.47 -2.83 -6.75
N GLY A 231 -20.24 -2.63 -7.20
CA GLY A 231 -19.15 -2.09 -6.35
C GLY A 231 -18.57 -3.08 -5.35
N GLN A 232 -18.85 -4.37 -5.52
CA GLN A 232 -18.29 -5.46 -4.74
C GLN A 232 -17.34 -6.28 -5.60
N GLY A 233 -16.08 -6.36 -5.18
CA GLY A 233 -15.06 -7.20 -5.81
C GLY A 233 -15.17 -8.67 -5.40
N LYS A 234 -14.44 -9.54 -6.12
CA LYS A 234 -14.44 -11.00 -5.90
C LYS A 234 -15.84 -11.62 -5.97
N TRP A 235 -16.72 -11.06 -6.81
CA TRP A 235 -18.13 -11.44 -6.78
C TRP A 235 -18.34 -12.95 -6.98
N LEU A 236 -17.73 -13.55 -8.00
CA LEU A 236 -17.84 -14.98 -8.25
C LEU A 236 -17.32 -15.84 -7.09
N LEU A 237 -16.16 -15.47 -6.54
CA LEU A 237 -15.58 -16.18 -5.40
C LEU A 237 -16.49 -16.10 -4.16
N ARG A 238 -17.13 -14.95 -3.93
CA ARG A 238 -18.09 -14.79 -2.85
C ARG A 238 -19.32 -15.68 -3.05
N GLN A 239 -19.86 -15.75 -4.29
CA GLN A 239 -21.01 -16.64 -4.59
C GLN A 239 -20.66 -18.11 -4.34
N LEU A 240 -19.44 -18.53 -4.64
CA LEU A 240 -18.97 -19.87 -4.33
C LEU A 240 -18.84 -20.07 -2.82
N LEU A 241 -18.23 -19.11 -2.12
CA LEU A 241 -17.97 -19.18 -0.68
C LEU A 241 -19.27 -19.22 0.14
N TYR A 242 -20.32 -18.50 -0.28
CA TYR A 242 -21.63 -18.52 0.41
C TYR A 242 -22.32 -19.88 0.42
N LYS A 243 -21.89 -20.82 -0.44
CA LYS A 243 -22.39 -22.21 -0.40
C LYS A 243 -21.80 -23.00 0.78
N HIS A 244 -20.68 -22.55 1.33
CA HIS A 244 -19.92 -23.24 2.35
C HIS A 244 -19.84 -22.49 3.69
N VAL A 245 -19.94 -21.17 3.66
CA VAL A 245 -19.79 -20.31 4.83
C VAL A 245 -20.94 -19.30 4.88
N PRO A 246 -21.57 -19.10 6.05
CA PRO A 246 -22.63 -18.12 6.21
C PRO A 246 -22.21 -16.72 5.74
N LYS A 247 -23.05 -16.06 4.94
CA LYS A 247 -22.81 -14.76 4.36
C LYS A 247 -22.41 -13.70 5.40
N ALA A 248 -23.05 -13.71 6.56
CA ALA A 248 -22.78 -12.76 7.65
C ALA A 248 -21.35 -12.80 8.15
N LEU A 249 -20.64 -13.92 8.04
CA LEU A 249 -19.25 -14.06 8.42
C LEU A 249 -18.30 -13.47 7.37
N ILE A 250 -18.74 -13.36 6.12
CA ILE A 250 -17.94 -12.88 4.97
C ILE A 250 -18.18 -11.38 4.71
N GLU A 251 -19.40 -10.90 4.87
CA GLU A 251 -19.80 -9.50 4.62
C GLU A 251 -19.40 -8.58 5.78
N ARG A 252 -18.10 -8.58 6.11
CA ARG A 252 -17.48 -7.67 7.08
C ARG A 252 -16.72 -6.57 6.36
N PRO A 253 -16.58 -5.37 6.95
CA PRO A 253 -15.64 -4.39 6.44
C PRO A 253 -14.25 -5.01 6.29
N LYS A 254 -13.63 -4.85 5.11
CA LYS A 254 -12.27 -5.35 4.86
C LYS A 254 -11.31 -4.63 5.80
N GLN A 255 -10.68 -5.36 6.69
CA GLN A 255 -9.59 -4.88 7.52
C GLN A 255 -8.27 -5.40 6.93
N GLY A 256 -7.34 -4.50 6.63
CA GLY A 256 -6.03 -4.87 6.14
C GLY A 256 -5.18 -5.53 7.24
N PHE A 257 -4.19 -6.30 6.83
CA PHE A 257 -3.18 -6.90 7.69
C PHE A 257 -2.15 -5.81 8.07
N SER A 258 -2.60 -4.83 8.87
CA SER A 258 -1.86 -3.61 9.17
C SER A 258 -1.44 -3.55 10.63
N ILE A 259 -0.31 -2.91 10.87
CA ILE A 259 0.23 -2.58 12.18
C ILE A 259 0.07 -1.07 12.45
N PRO A 260 0.05 -0.61 13.69
CA PRO A 260 -0.06 0.81 14.03
C PRO A 260 1.28 1.54 13.83
N LEU A 261 1.84 1.45 12.63
CA LEU A 261 3.17 1.95 12.27
C LEU A 261 3.35 3.45 12.56
N ALA A 262 2.29 4.26 12.32
CA ALA A 262 2.34 5.69 12.60
C ALA A 262 2.58 6.00 14.09
N GLU A 263 1.94 5.24 14.96
CA GLU A 263 2.07 5.38 16.41
C GLU A 263 3.44 4.86 16.87
N TRP A 264 3.89 3.76 16.29
CA TRP A 264 5.20 3.20 16.63
C TRP A 264 6.35 4.12 16.24
N LEU A 265 6.29 4.77 15.10
CA LEU A 265 7.31 5.76 14.69
C LEU A 265 7.31 7.01 15.56
N ARG A 266 6.18 7.37 16.20
CA ARG A 266 6.13 8.46 17.19
C ARG A 266 6.50 8.01 18.60
N GLY A 267 6.51 6.70 18.84
CA GLY A 267 6.74 6.09 20.16
C GLY A 267 7.90 5.11 20.18
N PRO A 268 7.67 3.80 20.28
CA PRO A 268 8.74 2.82 20.57
C PRO A 268 9.82 2.71 19.48
N LEU A 269 9.54 3.08 18.25
CA LEU A 269 10.52 3.07 17.14
C LEU A 269 11.17 4.43 16.90
N ARG A 270 10.87 5.45 17.70
CA ARG A 270 11.32 6.81 17.43
C ARG A 270 12.85 6.92 17.43
N ASP A 271 13.50 6.48 18.47
CA ASP A 271 14.95 6.59 18.62
C ASP A 271 15.69 5.81 17.54
N TRP A 272 15.19 4.61 17.21
CA TRP A 272 15.69 3.80 16.10
C TRP A 272 15.54 4.51 14.75
N ALA A 273 14.38 5.12 14.51
CA ALA A 273 14.12 5.86 13.28
C ALA A 273 15.00 7.12 13.19
N GLU A 274 15.17 7.89 14.27
CA GLU A 274 16.03 9.07 14.32
C GLU A 274 17.50 8.73 14.07
N ALA A 275 17.97 7.58 14.56
CA ALA A 275 19.33 7.12 14.29
C ALA A 275 19.54 6.79 12.79
N LEU A 276 18.58 6.14 12.14
CA LEU A 276 18.65 5.78 10.72
C LEU A 276 18.42 6.98 9.79
N LEU A 277 17.58 7.94 10.19
CA LEU A 277 17.28 9.15 9.42
C LEU A 277 18.19 10.34 9.76
N ASN A 278 19.30 10.11 10.48
CA ASN A 278 20.22 11.16 10.83
C ASN A 278 20.77 11.86 9.57
N GLU A 279 20.72 13.20 9.54
CA GLU A 279 21.05 14.01 8.36
C GLU A 279 22.48 13.77 7.88
N GLN A 280 23.45 13.72 8.81
CA GLN A 280 24.84 13.50 8.47
C GLN A 280 25.05 12.11 7.88
N ARG A 281 24.40 11.10 8.46
CA ARG A 281 24.41 9.73 7.96
C ARG A 281 23.86 9.64 6.54
N LEU A 282 22.68 10.18 6.27
CA LEU A 282 22.07 10.19 4.94
C LEU A 282 22.95 10.88 3.90
N LYS A 283 23.60 12.00 4.27
CA LYS A 283 24.55 12.71 3.40
C LYS A 283 25.81 11.90 3.11
N GLN A 284 26.39 11.25 4.12
CA GLN A 284 27.61 10.45 3.98
C GLN A 284 27.39 9.19 3.14
N GLU A 285 26.26 8.53 3.32
CA GLU A 285 25.88 7.35 2.54
C GLU A 285 25.51 7.71 1.09
N GLY A 286 24.98 8.91 0.82
CA GLY A 286 24.79 9.48 -0.50
C GLY A 286 23.66 8.91 -1.33
N TYR A 287 22.86 7.97 -0.80
CA TYR A 287 21.74 7.35 -1.54
C TYR A 287 20.50 8.24 -1.60
N PHE A 288 20.29 9.05 -0.57
CA PHE A 288 19.08 9.86 -0.42
C PHE A 288 19.39 11.35 -0.31
N ASP A 289 18.44 12.17 -0.79
CA ASP A 289 18.34 13.57 -0.39
C ASP A 289 17.69 13.65 0.99
N PRO A 290 18.40 14.16 2.02
CA PRO A 290 17.86 14.24 3.37
C PRO A 290 16.68 15.21 3.53
N GLU A 291 16.64 16.30 2.75
CA GLU A 291 15.69 17.40 2.96
C GLU A 291 14.23 16.94 2.93
N PRO A 292 13.73 16.26 1.87
CA PRO A 292 12.32 15.82 1.81
C PRO A 292 12.01 14.75 2.85
N ILE A 293 13.00 13.95 3.27
CA ILE A 293 12.82 12.91 4.28
C ILE A 293 12.65 13.54 5.66
N LEU A 294 13.53 14.44 6.04
CA LEU A 294 13.51 15.12 7.34
C LEU A 294 12.30 16.04 7.46
N TYR A 295 11.89 16.69 6.37
CA TYR A 295 10.64 17.44 6.35
C TYR A 295 9.45 16.53 6.72
N LYS A 296 9.30 15.39 6.05
CA LYS A 296 8.22 14.43 6.33
C LYS A 296 8.33 13.82 7.72
N TRP A 297 9.53 13.60 8.23
CA TRP A 297 9.75 13.11 9.59
C TRP A 297 9.22 14.12 10.63
N ASN A 298 9.59 15.38 10.50
CA ASN A 298 9.14 16.44 11.39
C ASN A 298 7.61 16.65 11.34
N GLU A 299 7.02 16.62 10.14
CA GLU A 299 5.58 16.68 9.96
C GLU A 299 4.86 15.49 10.61
N HIS A 300 5.47 14.30 10.49
CA HIS A 300 4.92 13.08 11.09
C HIS A 300 4.95 13.14 12.63
N LEU A 301 6.07 13.54 13.21
CA LEU A 301 6.21 13.69 14.67
C LEU A 301 5.25 14.75 15.22
N ALA A 302 5.09 15.86 14.52
CA ALA A 302 4.17 16.94 14.91
C ALA A 302 2.69 16.59 14.71
N GLY A 303 2.37 15.42 14.12
CA GLY A 303 0.98 15.02 13.86
C GLY A 303 0.29 15.79 12.72
N ARG A 304 1.01 16.64 11.98
CA ARG A 304 0.47 17.44 10.87
C ARG A 304 0.25 16.64 9.59
N GLY A 305 0.95 15.49 9.44
CA GLY A 305 0.76 14.56 8.32
C GLY A 305 1.02 13.12 8.74
N ASN A 306 0.36 12.16 8.07
CA ASN A 306 0.68 10.74 8.23
C ASN A 306 1.60 10.28 7.11
N TRP A 307 2.91 10.28 7.38
CA TRP A 307 3.96 9.93 6.44
C TRP A 307 4.56 8.54 6.68
N GLN A 308 3.87 7.69 7.46
CA GLN A 308 4.38 6.39 7.91
C GLN A 308 4.95 5.53 6.78
N HIS A 309 4.26 5.40 5.64
CA HIS A 309 4.73 4.52 4.55
C HIS A 309 5.92 5.11 3.79
N HIS A 310 5.97 6.44 3.61
CA HIS A 310 7.11 7.12 3.01
C HIS A 310 8.37 6.94 3.87
N LEU A 311 8.23 7.17 5.17
CA LEU A 311 9.32 7.03 6.12
C LEU A 311 9.75 5.57 6.25
N TRP A 312 8.80 4.65 6.29
CA TRP A 312 9.08 3.23 6.40
C TRP A 312 9.89 2.70 5.23
N SER A 313 9.64 3.14 4.00
CA SER A 313 10.46 2.73 2.85
C SER A 313 11.93 3.15 2.98
N VAL A 314 12.18 4.34 3.48
CA VAL A 314 13.55 4.82 3.75
C VAL A 314 14.18 4.06 4.91
N LEU A 315 13.44 3.86 6.00
CA LEU A 315 13.91 3.14 7.19
C LEU A 315 14.29 1.69 6.88
N MET A 316 13.48 0.99 6.07
CA MET A 316 13.81 -0.38 5.66
C MET A 316 15.05 -0.45 4.78
N PHE A 317 15.24 0.54 3.87
CA PHE A 317 16.47 0.64 3.11
C PHE A 317 17.69 0.88 4.03
N GLN A 318 17.57 1.83 4.95
CA GLN A 318 18.66 2.17 5.87
C GLN A 318 19.01 0.99 6.82
N ALA A 319 18.01 0.29 7.33
CA ALA A 319 18.23 -0.89 8.15
C ALA A 319 18.92 -2.03 7.38
N TRP A 320 18.50 -2.23 6.11
CA TRP A 320 19.15 -3.19 5.22
C TRP A 320 20.60 -2.79 4.91
N LEU A 321 20.84 -1.52 4.56
CA LEU A 321 22.18 -1.00 4.27
C LEU A 321 23.13 -1.17 5.46
N GLU A 322 22.68 -0.82 6.66
CA GLU A 322 23.44 -1.01 7.89
C GLU A 322 23.85 -2.48 8.08
N LYS A 323 22.93 -3.39 7.80
CA LYS A 323 23.20 -4.83 7.92
C LYS A 323 24.23 -5.31 6.89
N GLN A 324 24.20 -4.78 5.65
CA GLN A 324 25.18 -5.12 4.62
C GLN A 324 26.58 -4.60 5.00
N ASN A 325 26.66 -3.38 5.51
CA ASN A 325 27.93 -2.79 5.94
C ASN A 325 28.56 -3.54 7.12
N ASN A 326 27.75 -4.10 8.02
CA ASN A 326 28.24 -4.89 9.16
C ASN A 326 28.66 -6.32 8.79
N LYS A 327 28.37 -6.79 7.55
CA LYS A 327 28.82 -8.09 7.04
C LYS A 327 30.17 -8.03 6.31
N GLN A 328 30.66 -6.82 6.00
CA GLN A 328 31.98 -6.57 5.39
C GLN A 328 33.02 -6.38 6.49
#